data_2151fa31fe3022e4beaa27e312ff6040
#
_entry.id   2151fa31fe3022e4beaa27e312ff6040
#
_cell.length_a   1.000
_cell.length_b   1.000
_cell.length_c   1.000
_cell.angle_alpha   90.00
_cell.angle_beta   90.00
_cell.angle_gamma   90.00
#
_symmetry.space_group_name_H-M   'P 1'
#
loop_
_entity.id
_entity.type
_entity.pdbx_description
1 polymer ?
#
loop_
_entity_poly.entity_id
_entity_poly.type
_entity_poly.pdbx_seq_one_letter_code
_entity_poly.pdbx_strand_id
1 'polypeptide(L)'
;MSTRSNAPAGTCAPVASISITGENSGNNLGPGTPIIHFEQWERDEIEVKLILKGGGCENMNAQYSLPATLDHLGRADRTLEGVRKCILHAVWNAQGKGCSPGAVGVCIGGDRTSGYLHAKEQLFRTLDDVNPVPELAKLEADIMATVNSLEIGPMGFGGKVTLIGCKIGALNRLPASFFVSVAYDCWAFRRLGVVLNAKSGAIEKWLYRDPSNPVIPMADQSGFVRTGRARAEIRHFLRTMKRICKAK
;
A
#
# COMPACT_ATOMS: atom_id res chain seq x y z
N MET A 1 3.60 33.27 -14.34
CA MET A 1 3.02 33.78 -13.08
C MET A 1 2.36 32.61 -12.35
N SER A 2 2.98 32.12 -11.30
CA SER A 2 2.46 31.00 -10.50
C SER A 2 1.48 31.54 -9.48
N THR A 3 0.20 31.23 -9.61
CA THR A 3 -0.80 31.50 -8.60
C THR A 3 -0.63 30.52 -7.45
N ARG A 4 0.04 30.95 -6.38
CA ARG A 4 0.02 30.23 -5.11
C ARG A 4 -1.43 30.24 -4.61
N SER A 5 -2.05 29.06 -4.51
CA SER A 5 -3.33 28.91 -3.81
C SER A 5 -3.13 29.24 -2.33
N ASN A 6 -3.84 30.25 -1.83
CA ASN A 6 -3.92 30.57 -0.41
C ASN A 6 -4.76 29.49 0.30
N ALA A 7 -4.19 28.33 0.58
CA ALA A 7 -4.80 27.39 1.49
C ALA A 7 -4.53 27.84 2.93
N PRO A 8 -5.52 27.85 3.84
CA PRO A 8 -5.30 28.21 5.23
C PRO A 8 -4.28 27.26 5.87
N ALA A 9 -3.40 27.81 6.69
CA ALA A 9 -2.39 27.06 7.42
C ALA A 9 -3.04 25.94 8.23
N GLY A 10 -2.58 24.69 8.02
CA GLY A 10 -3.10 23.49 8.72
C GLY A 10 -3.98 22.58 7.87
N THR A 11 -4.35 22.94 6.65
CA THR A 11 -5.00 22.01 5.73
C THR A 11 -3.95 21.29 4.89
N CYS A 12 -3.94 19.96 4.96
CA CYS A 12 -3.20 19.15 3.99
C CYS A 12 -3.70 19.55 2.60
N ALA A 13 -2.83 20.10 1.77
CA ALA A 13 -3.22 20.45 0.39
C ALA A 13 -3.72 19.18 -0.30
N PRO A 14 -4.90 19.19 -0.94
CA PRO A 14 -5.40 18.02 -1.63
C PRO A 14 -4.39 17.61 -2.71
N VAL A 15 -4.00 16.34 -2.69
CA VAL A 15 -3.20 15.76 -3.78
C VAL A 15 -4.12 15.69 -4.99
N ALA A 16 -3.84 16.50 -6.00
CA ALA A 16 -4.69 16.59 -7.17
C ALA A 16 -4.62 15.32 -8.02
N SER A 17 -5.76 14.87 -8.50
CA SER A 17 -5.82 13.88 -9.57
C SER A 17 -5.54 14.59 -10.91
N ILE A 18 -4.62 14.03 -11.69
CA ILE A 18 -4.21 14.58 -12.98
C ILE A 18 -4.75 13.71 -14.11
N SER A 19 -5.39 14.32 -15.10
CA SER A 19 -5.85 13.61 -16.30
C SER A 19 -4.67 13.27 -17.22
N ILE A 20 -4.92 12.43 -18.23
CA ILE A 20 -3.91 12.06 -19.23
C ILE A 20 -3.40 13.26 -20.04
N THR A 21 -4.20 14.32 -20.12
CA THR A 21 -3.84 15.59 -20.80
C THR A 21 -3.20 16.61 -19.87
N GLY A 22 -2.96 16.24 -18.59
CA GLY A 22 -2.32 17.09 -17.60
C GLY A 22 -3.29 18.02 -16.86
N GLU A 23 -4.60 17.90 -17.07
CA GLU A 23 -5.59 18.69 -16.35
C GLU A 23 -5.68 18.25 -14.89
N ASN A 24 -5.66 19.23 -14.01
CA ASN A 24 -5.75 19.02 -12.58
C ASN A 24 -7.20 19.08 -12.12
N SER A 25 -7.70 18.05 -11.45
CA SER A 25 -9.07 18.00 -10.93
C SER A 25 -9.34 19.01 -9.81
N GLY A 26 -8.31 19.63 -9.25
CA GLY A 26 -8.42 20.54 -8.11
C GLY A 26 -8.75 19.86 -6.78
N ASN A 27 -8.90 18.54 -6.77
CA ASN A 27 -9.19 17.74 -5.59
C ASN A 27 -8.62 16.32 -5.79
N ASN A 28 -8.76 15.44 -4.81
CA ASN A 28 -8.27 14.06 -4.87
C ASN A 28 -9.19 13.11 -5.67
N LEU A 29 -10.27 13.64 -6.26
CA LEU A 29 -11.32 12.86 -6.89
C LEU A 29 -11.30 13.10 -8.40
N GLY A 30 -10.78 12.16 -9.15
CA GLY A 30 -10.92 12.07 -10.59
C GLY A 30 -11.76 10.85 -10.97
N PRO A 31 -12.15 10.69 -12.25
CA PRO A 31 -12.76 9.46 -12.71
C PRO A 31 -11.89 8.24 -12.34
N GLY A 32 -12.50 7.25 -11.65
CA GLY A 32 -11.78 6.06 -11.19
C GLY A 32 -10.90 6.24 -9.95
N THR A 33 -10.97 7.38 -9.27
CA THR A 33 -10.23 7.63 -8.02
C THR A 33 -11.19 7.80 -6.84
N PRO A 34 -10.97 7.17 -5.66
CA PRO A 34 -9.94 6.19 -5.39
C PRO A 34 -10.16 4.86 -6.14
N ILE A 35 -9.08 4.10 -6.36
CA ILE A 35 -9.18 2.75 -6.91
C ILE A 35 -9.77 1.85 -5.84
N ILE A 36 -10.88 1.16 -6.16
CA ILE A 36 -11.57 0.27 -5.24
C ILE A 36 -11.54 -1.14 -5.82
N HIS A 37 -11.02 -2.08 -5.05
CA HIS A 37 -11.08 -3.50 -5.34
C HIS A 37 -12.17 -4.13 -4.48
N PHE A 38 -12.96 -5.01 -5.07
CA PHE A 38 -14.01 -5.75 -4.40
C PHE A 38 -13.67 -7.23 -4.41
N GLU A 39 -13.72 -7.84 -3.23
CA GLU A 39 -13.56 -9.27 -3.05
C GLU A 39 -14.81 -9.82 -2.38
N GLN A 40 -15.21 -11.03 -2.74
CA GLN A 40 -16.31 -11.73 -2.12
C GLN A 40 -15.78 -12.71 -1.08
N TRP A 41 -16.45 -12.78 0.06
CA TRP A 41 -16.21 -13.79 1.08
C TRP A 41 -17.53 -14.29 1.68
N GLU A 42 -17.48 -15.44 2.32
CA GLU A 42 -18.64 -16.09 2.92
C GLU A 42 -18.83 -15.68 4.41
N ARG A 43 -18.90 -14.37 4.69
CA ARG A 43 -19.12 -13.84 6.03
C ARG A 43 -20.22 -12.78 6.00
N ASP A 44 -21.02 -12.70 7.10
CA ASP A 44 -22.02 -11.64 7.30
C ASP A 44 -21.39 -10.29 7.70
N GLU A 45 -20.19 -9.99 7.18
CA GLU A 45 -19.40 -8.82 7.48
C GLU A 45 -18.94 -8.13 6.19
N ILE A 46 -18.74 -6.82 6.26
CA ILE A 46 -18.08 -6.05 5.22
C ILE A 46 -16.77 -5.50 5.79
N GLU A 47 -15.65 -6.00 5.32
CA GLU A 47 -14.35 -5.46 5.68
C GLU A 47 -13.95 -4.38 4.67
N VAL A 48 -13.62 -3.19 5.15
CA VAL A 48 -13.08 -2.10 4.33
C VAL A 48 -11.68 -1.78 4.81
N LYS A 49 -10.72 -1.87 3.91
CA LYS A 49 -9.33 -1.48 4.14
C LYS A 49 -8.95 -0.33 3.21
N LEU A 50 -8.29 0.65 3.75
CA LEU A 50 -7.78 1.79 3.02
C LEU A 50 -6.28 1.93 3.25
N ILE A 51 -5.52 2.09 2.19
CA ILE A 51 -4.12 2.47 2.23
C ILE A 51 -3.93 3.79 1.49
N LEU A 52 -3.24 4.72 2.14
CA LEU A 52 -2.80 5.97 1.53
C LEU A 52 -1.36 5.78 1.07
N LYS A 53 -1.18 5.71 -0.25
CA LYS A 53 0.10 5.44 -0.89
C LYS A 53 0.53 6.62 -1.76
N GLY A 54 1.77 7.04 -1.63
CA GLY A 54 2.29 8.16 -2.41
C GLY A 54 2.56 7.80 -3.87
N GLY A 55 2.33 8.73 -4.79
CA GLY A 55 2.61 8.52 -6.22
C GLY A 55 4.09 8.28 -6.51
N GLY A 56 5.00 8.92 -5.75
CA GLY A 56 6.44 8.70 -5.90
C GLY A 56 6.85 7.26 -5.61
N CYS A 57 6.39 6.71 -4.51
CA CYS A 57 6.69 5.32 -4.17
C CYS A 57 5.93 4.30 -5.05
N GLU A 58 4.78 4.68 -5.64
CA GLU A 58 4.12 3.85 -6.65
C GLU A 58 4.99 3.65 -7.90
N ASN A 59 5.74 4.67 -8.31
CA ASN A 59 6.70 4.57 -9.42
C ASN A 59 7.86 3.62 -9.13
N MET A 60 8.12 3.30 -7.86
CA MET A 60 9.22 2.39 -7.46
C MET A 60 8.78 0.93 -7.35
N ASN A 61 7.53 0.62 -7.67
CA ASN A 61 7.11 -0.76 -7.81
C ASN A 61 7.93 -1.46 -8.90
N ALA A 62 8.24 -2.73 -8.68
CA ALA A 62 9.02 -3.53 -9.63
C ALA A 62 8.40 -4.91 -9.83
N GLN A 63 8.57 -5.47 -11.03
CA GLN A 63 8.14 -6.84 -11.32
C GLN A 63 9.17 -7.54 -12.17
N TYR A 64 9.54 -8.73 -11.73
CA TYR A 64 10.55 -9.57 -12.38
C TYR A 64 9.90 -10.85 -12.92
N SER A 65 10.42 -11.34 -14.02
CA SER A 65 10.11 -12.67 -14.56
C SER A 65 11.39 -13.52 -14.46
N LEU A 66 11.37 -14.54 -13.63
CA LEU A 66 12.54 -15.40 -13.41
C LEU A 66 12.62 -16.55 -14.42
N PRO A 67 13.82 -16.94 -14.90
CA PRO A 67 15.11 -16.38 -14.51
C PRO A 67 15.38 -15.01 -15.11
N ALA A 68 16.11 -14.15 -14.38
CA ALA A 68 16.51 -12.82 -14.82
C ALA A 68 17.99 -12.58 -14.48
N THR A 69 18.64 -11.68 -15.22
CA THR A 69 19.94 -11.14 -14.85
C THR A 69 19.71 -9.74 -14.25
N LEU A 70 20.21 -9.55 -13.04
CA LEU A 70 20.05 -8.33 -12.27
C LEU A 70 21.40 -7.61 -12.17
N ASP A 71 21.38 -6.30 -12.37
CA ASP A 71 22.56 -5.47 -12.21
C ASP A 71 23.11 -5.63 -10.78
N HIS A 72 24.42 -5.79 -10.65
CA HIS A 72 25.18 -5.97 -9.40
C HIS A 72 24.89 -7.28 -8.62
N LEU A 73 23.79 -7.98 -8.87
CA LEU A 73 23.41 -9.22 -8.17
C LEU A 73 23.52 -10.47 -9.04
N GLY A 74 23.79 -10.30 -10.35
CA GLY A 74 23.93 -11.38 -11.30
C GLY A 74 22.63 -12.16 -11.54
N ARG A 75 22.74 -13.45 -11.84
CA ARG A 75 21.60 -14.27 -12.19
C ARG A 75 20.70 -14.54 -10.98
N ALA A 76 19.41 -14.36 -11.18
CA ALA A 76 18.33 -14.74 -10.28
C ALA A 76 17.52 -15.87 -10.93
N ASP A 77 17.62 -17.06 -10.38
CA ASP A 77 16.91 -18.25 -10.86
C ASP A 77 15.53 -18.39 -10.17
N ARG A 78 14.74 -19.39 -10.59
CA ARG A 78 13.40 -19.69 -10.05
C ARG A 78 13.48 -20.35 -8.67
N THR A 79 14.09 -19.67 -7.70
CA THR A 79 14.33 -20.11 -6.33
C THR A 79 14.02 -18.98 -5.35
N LEU A 80 13.90 -19.27 -4.05
CA LEU A 80 13.74 -18.24 -3.02
C LEU A 80 14.96 -17.30 -2.96
N GLU A 81 16.17 -17.79 -3.26
CA GLU A 81 17.35 -16.92 -3.38
C GLU A 81 17.23 -15.96 -4.58
N GLY A 82 16.69 -16.43 -5.71
CA GLY A 82 16.38 -15.56 -6.84
C GLY A 82 15.34 -14.50 -6.48
N VAL A 83 14.30 -14.86 -5.72
CA VAL A 83 13.31 -13.92 -5.18
C VAL A 83 13.98 -12.91 -4.27
N ARG A 84 14.84 -13.34 -3.35
CA ARG A 84 15.61 -12.48 -2.46
C ARG A 84 16.40 -11.43 -3.25
N LYS A 85 17.12 -11.86 -4.27
CA LYS A 85 17.85 -10.94 -5.17
C LYS A 85 16.93 -9.92 -5.84
N CYS A 86 15.76 -10.34 -6.33
CA CYS A 86 14.79 -9.41 -6.94
C CYS A 86 14.31 -8.34 -5.95
N ILE A 87 14.03 -8.72 -4.71
CA ILE A 87 13.58 -7.76 -3.68
C ILE A 87 14.69 -6.77 -3.36
N LEU A 88 15.90 -7.24 -3.11
CA LEU A 88 17.05 -6.36 -2.84
C LEU A 88 17.34 -5.42 -4.02
N HIS A 89 17.25 -5.92 -5.26
CA HIS A 89 17.41 -5.13 -6.47
C HIS A 89 16.33 -4.05 -6.61
N ALA A 90 15.07 -4.39 -6.30
CA ALA A 90 13.97 -3.40 -6.33
C ALA A 90 14.22 -2.26 -5.34
N VAL A 91 14.65 -2.58 -4.12
CA VAL A 91 14.97 -1.59 -3.10
C VAL A 91 16.20 -0.77 -3.48
N TRP A 92 17.23 -1.42 -4.01
CA TRP A 92 18.42 -0.72 -4.51
C TRP A 92 18.08 0.28 -5.61
N ASN A 93 17.27 -0.10 -6.58
CA ASN A 93 16.86 0.79 -7.68
C ASN A 93 15.94 1.92 -7.23
N ALA A 94 15.15 1.69 -6.18
CA ALA A 94 14.30 2.74 -5.61
C ALA A 94 15.13 3.85 -4.99
N GLN A 95 16.27 3.54 -4.36
CA GLN A 95 17.09 4.53 -3.67
C GLN A 95 16.23 5.47 -2.81
N GLY A 96 16.53 6.77 -2.78
CA GLY A 96 15.70 7.78 -2.13
C GLY A 96 14.40 8.13 -2.87
N LYS A 97 14.21 7.70 -4.12
CA LYS A 97 13.02 8.02 -4.93
C LYS A 97 11.72 7.44 -4.37
N GLY A 98 11.82 6.33 -3.62
CA GLY A 98 10.70 5.72 -2.90
C GLY A 98 10.34 6.42 -1.58
N CYS A 99 11.02 7.50 -1.23
CA CYS A 99 10.91 8.17 0.08
C CYS A 99 11.20 7.19 1.23
N SER A 100 12.42 6.60 1.21
CA SER A 100 12.90 5.71 2.27
C SER A 100 13.00 6.43 3.64
N PRO A 101 12.95 5.69 4.77
CA PRO A 101 12.79 4.25 4.88
C PRO A 101 11.38 3.80 4.51
N GLY A 102 11.29 2.79 3.65
CA GLY A 102 10.02 2.31 3.11
C GLY A 102 9.57 0.97 3.70
N ALA A 103 8.40 0.52 3.27
CA ALA A 103 7.94 -0.85 3.44
C ALA A 103 7.71 -1.49 2.07
N VAL A 104 7.94 -2.79 1.96
CA VAL A 104 7.66 -3.52 0.73
C VAL A 104 6.68 -4.66 0.98
N GLY A 105 5.68 -4.73 0.11
CA GLY A 105 4.83 -5.89 -0.05
C GLY A 105 5.28 -6.67 -1.29
N VAL A 106 5.37 -7.96 -1.18
CA VAL A 106 5.89 -8.83 -2.23
C VAL A 106 4.90 -9.95 -2.53
N CYS A 107 4.76 -10.29 -3.81
CA CYS A 107 4.09 -11.50 -4.23
C CYS A 107 5.02 -12.37 -5.07
N ILE A 108 5.08 -13.67 -4.74
CA ILE A 108 5.75 -14.70 -5.51
C ILE A 108 4.69 -15.47 -6.28
N GLY A 109 4.81 -15.54 -7.60
CA GLY A 109 3.87 -16.28 -8.45
C GLY A 109 2.73 -15.42 -8.99
N GLY A 110 1.57 -16.06 -9.22
CA GLY A 110 0.44 -15.44 -9.92
C GLY A 110 0.75 -15.12 -11.39
N ASP A 111 -0.07 -14.27 -11.97
CA ASP A 111 0.21 -13.55 -13.21
C ASP A 111 0.70 -12.12 -12.93
N ARG A 112 0.93 -11.33 -13.99
CA ARG A 112 1.45 -9.97 -13.81
C ARG A 112 0.50 -9.06 -13.05
N THR A 113 -0.80 -9.19 -13.24
CA THR A 113 -1.82 -8.34 -12.63
C THR A 113 -2.12 -8.77 -11.21
N SER A 114 -2.45 -10.06 -11.02
CA SER A 114 -2.73 -10.64 -9.70
C SER A 114 -1.52 -10.56 -8.77
N GLY A 115 -0.31 -10.71 -9.32
CA GLY A 115 0.94 -10.56 -8.57
C GLY A 115 1.10 -9.16 -7.99
N TYR A 116 0.83 -8.10 -8.76
CA TYR A 116 0.89 -6.73 -8.22
C TYR A 116 -0.21 -6.45 -7.20
N LEU A 117 -1.43 -6.91 -7.47
CA LEU A 117 -2.52 -6.74 -6.53
C LEU A 117 -2.18 -7.39 -5.19
N HIS A 118 -1.78 -8.67 -5.22
CA HIS A 118 -1.41 -9.41 -4.01
C HIS A 118 -0.17 -8.83 -3.29
N ALA A 119 0.79 -8.28 -4.02
CA ALA A 119 1.91 -7.55 -3.42
C ALA A 119 1.44 -6.30 -2.65
N LYS A 120 0.49 -5.54 -3.19
CA LYS A 120 -0.12 -4.40 -2.48
C LYS A 120 -0.92 -4.82 -1.26
N GLU A 121 -1.60 -5.97 -1.31
CA GLU A 121 -2.32 -6.53 -0.16
C GLU A 121 -1.36 -6.84 1.01
N GLN A 122 -0.14 -7.30 0.73
CA GLN A 122 0.85 -7.54 1.78
C GLN A 122 1.21 -6.27 2.56
N LEU A 123 1.02 -5.08 2.00
CA LEU A 123 1.22 -3.80 2.71
C LEU A 123 0.16 -3.55 3.78
N PHE A 124 -0.94 -4.30 3.79
CA PHE A 124 -1.94 -4.25 4.87
C PHE A 124 -1.56 -5.10 6.09
N ARG A 125 -0.57 -5.97 5.99
CA ARG A 125 -0.06 -6.74 7.14
C ARG A 125 0.66 -5.82 8.11
N THR A 126 0.57 -6.12 9.41
CA THR A 126 1.29 -5.35 10.44
C THR A 126 2.78 -5.70 10.44
N LEU A 127 3.62 -4.79 10.91
CA LEU A 127 5.07 -4.99 10.88
C LEU A 127 5.53 -6.13 11.82
N ASP A 128 4.78 -6.35 12.87
CA ASP A 128 5.01 -7.34 13.93
C ASP A 128 4.37 -8.70 13.64
N ASP A 129 3.56 -8.83 12.57
CA ASP A 129 3.00 -10.13 12.23
C ASP A 129 4.09 -11.10 11.72
N VAL A 130 3.88 -12.37 11.95
CA VAL A 130 4.74 -13.45 11.47
C VAL A 130 4.06 -14.15 10.31
N ASN A 131 4.80 -14.39 9.24
CA ASN A 131 4.27 -15.11 8.08
C ASN A 131 3.85 -16.53 8.48
N PRO A 132 2.64 -16.99 8.14
CA PRO A 132 2.21 -18.34 8.46
C PRO A 132 2.98 -19.44 7.71
N VAL A 133 3.69 -19.08 6.62
CA VAL A 133 4.55 -20.00 5.85
C VAL A 133 5.98 -19.83 6.34
N PRO A 134 6.59 -20.87 6.96
CA PRO A 134 7.90 -20.75 7.60
C PRO A 134 9.02 -20.30 6.66
N GLU A 135 9.01 -20.75 5.41
CA GLU A 135 9.99 -20.40 4.39
C GLU A 135 9.91 -18.91 4.03
N LEU A 136 8.68 -18.36 3.97
CA LEU A 136 8.46 -16.95 3.71
C LEU A 136 8.79 -16.09 4.95
N ALA A 137 8.48 -16.57 6.15
CA ALA A 137 8.88 -15.90 7.40
C ALA A 137 10.40 -15.75 7.49
N LYS A 138 11.13 -16.83 7.16
CA LYS A 138 12.60 -16.81 7.09
C LYS A 138 13.08 -15.82 6.04
N LEU A 139 12.48 -15.82 4.86
CA LEU A 139 12.86 -14.90 3.78
C LEU A 139 12.60 -13.44 4.16
N GLU A 140 11.47 -13.12 4.80
CA GLU A 140 11.18 -11.78 5.33
C GLU A 140 12.28 -11.34 6.31
N ALA A 141 12.66 -12.20 7.24
CA ALA A 141 13.73 -11.93 8.21
C ALA A 141 15.10 -11.74 7.55
N ASP A 142 15.47 -12.61 6.60
CA ASP A 142 16.73 -12.51 5.85
C ASP A 142 16.82 -11.22 5.02
N ILE A 143 15.71 -10.80 4.40
CA ILE A 143 15.63 -9.53 3.69
C ILE A 143 15.86 -8.36 4.66
N MET A 144 15.14 -8.34 5.79
CA MET A 144 15.26 -7.25 6.77
C MET A 144 16.66 -7.17 7.38
N ALA A 145 17.32 -8.30 7.61
CA ALA A 145 18.70 -8.34 8.10
C ALA A 145 19.71 -7.77 7.08
N THR A 146 19.43 -7.96 5.78
CA THR A 146 20.37 -7.57 4.71
C THR A 146 20.09 -6.16 4.18
N VAL A 147 18.83 -5.80 3.99
CA VAL A 147 18.44 -4.57 3.24
C VAL A 147 18.92 -3.30 3.92
N ASN A 148 19.01 -3.29 5.22
CA ASN A 148 19.48 -2.13 5.97
C ASN A 148 20.99 -1.90 5.85
N SER A 149 21.76 -2.93 5.47
CA SER A 149 23.18 -2.77 5.13
C SER A 149 23.43 -2.03 3.79
N LEU A 150 22.37 -1.79 3.00
CA LEU A 150 22.47 -0.92 1.82
C LEU A 150 22.65 0.55 2.19
N GLU A 151 22.38 0.93 3.42
CA GLU A 151 22.59 2.28 3.98
C GLU A 151 22.01 3.42 3.14
N ILE A 152 20.92 3.15 2.39
CA ILE A 152 20.22 4.17 1.60
C ILE A 152 19.68 5.28 2.51
N GLY A 153 19.13 4.88 3.66
CA GLY A 153 18.69 5.81 4.71
C GLY A 153 17.51 6.70 4.32
N PRO A 154 17.17 7.66 5.19
CA PRO A 154 16.06 8.58 4.94
C PRO A 154 16.27 9.37 3.65
N MET A 155 15.30 9.29 2.74
CA MET A 155 15.25 9.99 1.46
C MET A 155 16.49 9.74 0.56
N GLY A 156 17.26 8.68 0.82
CA GLY A 156 18.48 8.37 0.08
C GLY A 156 19.73 9.17 0.50
N PHE A 157 19.67 9.86 1.62
CA PHE A 157 20.80 10.65 2.14
C PHE A 157 21.79 9.82 2.98
N GLY A 158 21.64 8.52 3.01
CA GLY A 158 22.43 7.63 3.85
C GLY A 158 21.84 7.44 5.24
N GLY A 159 22.18 6.32 5.88
CA GLY A 159 21.74 5.99 7.23
C GLY A 159 21.34 4.52 7.39
N LYS A 160 21.21 4.12 8.64
CA LYS A 160 21.07 2.71 9.04
C LYS A 160 19.74 2.04 8.66
N VAL A 161 18.70 2.82 8.36
CA VAL A 161 17.35 2.29 8.11
C VAL A 161 16.95 2.58 6.67
N THR A 162 16.90 1.55 5.86
CA THR A 162 16.45 1.59 4.46
C THR A 162 15.02 1.12 4.31
N LEU A 163 14.64 0.02 4.99
CA LEU A 163 13.27 -0.46 5.11
C LEU A 163 12.86 -0.59 6.57
N ILE A 164 11.57 -0.36 6.81
CA ILE A 164 10.91 -0.60 8.09
C ILE A 164 10.14 -1.93 8.09
N GLY A 165 9.89 -2.54 6.94
CA GLY A 165 9.21 -3.83 6.83
C GLY A 165 9.26 -4.43 5.45
N CYS A 166 9.23 -5.77 5.42
CA CYS A 166 9.06 -6.58 4.22
C CYS A 166 8.03 -7.66 4.53
N LYS A 167 6.97 -7.74 3.72
CA LYS A 167 5.89 -8.73 3.88
C LYS A 167 5.69 -9.46 2.56
N ILE A 168 5.71 -10.79 2.59
CA ILE A 168 5.73 -11.64 1.40
C ILE A 168 4.52 -12.55 1.38
N GLY A 169 3.76 -12.51 0.30
CA GLY A 169 2.74 -13.49 -0.03
C GLY A 169 3.12 -14.33 -1.23
N ALA A 170 2.38 -15.39 -1.47
CA ALA A 170 2.57 -16.24 -2.63
C ALA A 170 1.23 -16.64 -3.26
N LEU A 171 1.22 -16.74 -4.57
CA LEU A 171 0.11 -17.25 -5.37
C LEU A 171 0.59 -18.43 -6.21
N ASN A 172 -0.32 -19.37 -6.49
CA ASN A 172 -0.03 -20.42 -7.45
C ASN A 172 0.32 -19.83 -8.82
N ARG A 173 1.23 -20.46 -9.53
CA ARG A 173 1.71 -20.03 -10.83
C ARG A 173 1.65 -21.16 -11.86
N LEU A 174 1.67 -20.79 -13.13
CA LEU A 174 1.88 -21.72 -14.21
C LEU A 174 3.35 -22.20 -14.23
N PRO A 175 3.64 -23.44 -14.67
CA PRO A 175 5.01 -23.96 -14.70
C PRO A 175 5.99 -23.09 -15.50
N ALA A 176 5.54 -22.51 -16.59
CA ALA A 176 6.35 -21.66 -17.47
C ALA A 176 6.65 -20.27 -16.89
N SER A 177 5.81 -19.76 -16.00
CA SER A 177 5.93 -18.41 -15.43
C SER A 177 6.45 -18.43 -13.99
N PHE A 178 7.25 -17.46 -13.63
CA PHE A 178 7.68 -17.22 -12.24
C PHE A 178 7.85 -15.71 -12.06
N PHE A 179 6.82 -15.06 -11.56
CA PHE A 179 6.87 -13.63 -11.31
C PHE A 179 7.21 -13.32 -9.86
N VAL A 180 7.93 -12.22 -9.67
CA VAL A 180 8.18 -11.60 -8.37
C VAL A 180 7.72 -10.16 -8.50
N SER A 181 6.64 -9.82 -7.82
CA SER A 181 6.06 -8.46 -7.82
C SER A 181 6.39 -7.79 -6.49
N VAL A 182 6.92 -6.57 -6.55
CA VAL A 182 7.32 -5.78 -5.39
C VAL A 182 6.57 -4.47 -5.42
N ALA A 183 5.72 -4.24 -4.43
CA ALA A 183 5.04 -2.98 -4.18
C ALA A 183 5.80 -2.23 -3.08
N TYR A 184 6.37 -1.08 -3.44
CA TYR A 184 7.11 -0.21 -2.52
C TYR A 184 6.18 0.84 -1.92
N ASP A 185 6.20 1.03 -0.61
CA ASP A 185 5.50 2.13 0.05
C ASP A 185 6.46 2.95 0.91
N CYS A 186 6.24 4.26 1.00
CA CYS A 186 7.12 5.18 1.71
C CYS A 186 6.83 5.20 3.22
N TRP A 187 7.71 5.79 4.01
CA TRP A 187 7.52 5.94 5.46
C TRP A 187 6.24 6.69 5.85
N ALA A 188 5.71 7.49 4.93
CA ALA A 188 4.52 8.32 5.19
C ALA A 188 3.19 7.60 4.93
N PHE A 189 3.21 6.33 4.49
CA PHE A 189 1.97 5.59 4.24
C PHE A 189 1.11 5.47 5.51
N ARG A 190 -0.19 5.42 5.33
CA ARG A 190 -1.16 5.26 6.41
C ARG A 190 -2.19 4.24 6.01
N ARG A 191 -2.66 3.50 6.99
CA ARG A 191 -3.71 2.48 6.82
C ARG A 191 -4.85 2.79 7.76
N LEU A 192 -6.05 2.59 7.26
CA LEU A 192 -7.28 2.58 8.05
C LEU A 192 -8.10 1.36 7.65
N GLY A 193 -8.93 0.89 8.54
CA GLY A 193 -9.84 -0.18 8.21
C GLY A 193 -10.96 -0.29 9.21
N VAL A 194 -12.05 -0.89 8.75
CA VAL A 194 -13.25 -1.10 9.55
C VAL A 194 -13.94 -2.37 9.12
N VAL A 195 -14.49 -3.09 10.09
CA VAL A 195 -15.41 -4.20 9.87
C VAL A 195 -16.81 -3.71 10.21
N LEU A 196 -17.72 -3.87 9.28
CA LEU A 196 -19.11 -3.47 9.39
C LEU A 196 -20.01 -4.71 9.40
N ASN A 197 -21.05 -4.69 10.20
CA ASN A 197 -22.13 -5.65 10.09
C ASN A 197 -22.84 -5.48 8.73
N ALA A 198 -22.94 -6.55 7.94
CA ALA A 198 -23.50 -6.49 6.59
C ALA A 198 -24.98 -6.06 6.56
N LYS A 199 -25.76 -6.42 7.61
CA LYS A 199 -27.20 -6.15 7.69
C LYS A 199 -27.49 -4.75 8.21
N SER A 200 -26.86 -4.35 9.33
CA SER A 200 -27.13 -3.08 10.01
C SER A 200 -26.24 -1.93 9.50
N GLY A 201 -25.07 -2.23 8.98
CA GLY A 201 -24.02 -1.27 8.66
C GLY A 201 -23.35 -0.68 9.90
N ALA A 202 -23.57 -1.27 11.07
CA ALA A 202 -22.90 -0.84 12.29
C ALA A 202 -21.40 -1.21 12.26
N ILE A 203 -20.58 -0.37 12.85
CA ILE A 203 -19.15 -0.65 13.00
C ILE A 203 -18.98 -1.69 14.11
N GLU A 204 -18.43 -2.85 13.77
CA GLU A 204 -18.13 -3.91 14.71
C GLU A 204 -16.69 -3.82 15.21
N LYS A 205 -15.75 -3.48 14.33
CA LYS A 205 -14.31 -3.42 14.67
C LYS A 205 -13.61 -2.37 13.82
N TRP A 206 -12.67 -1.67 14.46
CA TRP A 206 -11.68 -0.87 13.76
C TRP A 206 -10.40 -1.67 13.55
N LEU A 207 -9.80 -1.58 12.36
CA LEU A 207 -8.52 -2.15 12.03
C LEU A 207 -7.42 -1.07 12.07
N TYR A 208 -6.19 -1.47 12.36
CA TYR A 208 -5.00 -0.60 12.38
C TYR A 208 -5.08 0.55 13.40
N ARG A 209 -5.90 0.41 14.43
CA ARG A 209 -5.90 1.32 15.58
C ARG A 209 -5.05 0.74 16.69
N ASP A 210 -4.19 1.57 17.25
CA ASP A 210 -3.53 1.29 18.51
C ASP A 210 -4.48 1.67 19.65
N PRO A 211 -4.94 0.72 20.47
CA PRO A 211 -5.83 1.02 21.58
C PRO A 211 -5.19 1.92 22.64
N SER A 212 -3.85 1.91 22.75
CA SER A 212 -3.10 2.75 23.68
C SER A 212 -2.92 4.18 23.21
N ASN A 213 -3.13 4.42 21.92
CA ASN A 213 -3.11 5.76 21.34
C ASN A 213 -4.55 6.17 20.98
N PRO A 214 -5.26 6.85 21.89
CA PRO A 214 -6.59 7.32 21.60
C PRO A 214 -6.49 8.26 20.41
N VAL A 215 -6.86 7.75 19.22
CA VAL A 215 -7.08 8.61 18.06
C VAL A 215 -8.07 9.66 18.56
N ILE A 216 -7.65 10.90 18.58
CA ILE A 216 -8.52 12.05 18.83
C ILE A 216 -9.79 11.80 17.99
N PRO A 217 -10.96 11.65 18.60
CA PRO A 217 -12.17 11.37 17.84
C PRO A 217 -12.28 12.37 16.71
N MET A 218 -12.54 11.92 15.49
CA MET A 218 -12.68 12.83 14.34
C MET A 218 -13.75 13.91 14.58
N ALA A 219 -14.60 13.72 15.60
CA ALA A 219 -15.56 14.71 16.08
C ALA A 219 -14.91 15.92 16.75
N ASP A 220 -13.69 15.77 17.30
CA ASP A 220 -13.03 16.84 18.04
C ASP A 220 -11.94 17.56 17.23
N GLN A 221 -11.67 17.10 16.03
CA GLN A 221 -10.97 17.87 15.01
C GLN A 221 -11.96 18.88 14.39
N SER A 222 -12.50 19.77 15.21
CA SER A 222 -13.50 20.76 14.83
C SER A 222 -13.05 21.72 13.74
N GLY A 223 -11.76 21.72 13.38
CA GLY A 223 -11.21 22.37 12.20
C GLY A 223 -11.40 21.59 10.89
N PHE A 224 -11.46 20.25 10.94
CA PHE A 224 -11.48 19.42 9.72
C PHE A 224 -12.90 19.03 9.26
N VAL A 225 -13.89 19.08 10.15
CA VAL A 225 -15.29 18.66 9.89
C VAL A 225 -16.22 19.84 9.62
N ARG A 226 -15.73 21.08 9.65
CA ARG A 226 -16.57 22.28 9.42
C ARG A 226 -16.98 22.51 7.97
N THR A 227 -16.43 21.81 7.01
CA THR A 227 -17.00 21.80 5.67
C THR A 227 -18.00 20.65 5.58
N GLY A 228 -19.27 20.94 5.47
CA GLY A 228 -20.37 19.96 5.32
C GLY A 228 -20.19 18.98 4.14
N ARG A 229 -19.15 19.19 3.34
CA ARG A 229 -18.68 18.35 2.23
C ARG A 229 -18.16 16.97 2.69
N ALA A 230 -17.24 16.89 3.66
CA ALA A 230 -16.68 15.59 4.09
C ALA A 230 -17.77 14.67 4.68
N ARG A 231 -18.75 15.23 5.42
CA ARG A 231 -19.90 14.46 5.89
C ARG A 231 -20.84 14.01 4.76
N ALA A 232 -20.95 14.81 3.70
CA ALA A 232 -21.75 14.45 2.53
C ALA A 232 -21.08 13.35 1.72
N GLU A 233 -19.75 13.38 1.58
CA GLU A 233 -18.96 12.39 0.83
C GLU A 233 -18.91 11.04 1.54
N ILE A 234 -18.69 11.01 2.86
CA ILE A 234 -18.78 9.77 3.65
C ILE A 234 -20.21 9.21 3.61
N ARG A 235 -21.24 10.06 3.72
CA ARG A 235 -22.64 9.63 3.59
C ARG A 235 -22.96 9.15 2.17
N HIS A 236 -22.40 9.78 1.15
CA HIS A 236 -22.55 9.35 -0.23
C HIS A 236 -21.89 7.98 -0.46
N PHE A 237 -20.66 7.79 0.03
CA PHE A 237 -19.96 6.51 -0.01
C PHE A 237 -20.77 5.40 0.68
N LEU A 238 -21.24 5.66 1.91
CA LEU A 238 -22.06 4.68 2.65
C LEU A 238 -23.41 4.39 1.98
N ARG A 239 -24.03 5.39 1.31
CA ARG A 239 -25.27 5.19 0.54
C ARG A 239 -25.03 4.39 -0.73
N THR A 240 -23.89 4.61 -1.40
CA THR A 240 -23.49 3.88 -2.61
C THR A 240 -23.22 2.42 -2.25
N MET A 241 -22.50 2.16 -1.16
CA MET A 241 -22.29 0.81 -0.65
C MET A 241 -23.61 0.10 -0.29
N LYS A 242 -24.56 0.80 0.38
CA LYS A 242 -25.88 0.24 0.67
C LYS A 242 -26.71 -0.07 -0.58
N ARG A 243 -26.55 0.68 -1.67
CA ARG A 243 -27.22 0.40 -2.95
C ARG A 243 -26.65 -0.85 -3.62
N ILE A 244 -25.32 -1.01 -3.61
CA ILE A 244 -24.64 -2.17 -4.18
C ILE A 244 -25.05 -3.45 -3.41
N CYS A 245 -25.12 -3.39 -2.09
CA CYS A 245 -25.54 -4.54 -1.26
C CYS A 245 -27.03 -4.87 -1.38
N LYS A 246 -27.90 -3.96 -1.86
CA LYS A 246 -29.34 -4.20 -2.07
C LYS A 246 -29.70 -4.65 -3.49
N ALA A 247 -28.77 -4.65 -4.41
CA ALA A 247 -28.98 -5.02 -5.82
C ALA A 247 -28.73 -6.52 -6.11
N LYS A 248 -28.78 -7.36 -5.06
CA LYS A 248 -28.80 -8.83 -5.17
C LYS A 248 -30.06 -9.39 -4.54
#